data_e92c376153a3cd3948f6095a9f12a5c8
#
_entry.id   e92c376153a3cd3948f6095a9f12a5c8
#
_cell.length_a   1.000
_cell.length_b   1.000
_cell.length_c   1.000
_cell.angle_alpha   90.00
_cell.angle_beta   90.00
_cell.angle_gamma   90.00
#
_symmetry.space_group_name_H-M   'P 1'
#
loop_
_entity.id
_entity.type
_entity.pdbx_description
1 polymer ?
#
loop_
_entity_poly.entity_id
_entity_poly.type
_entity_poly.pdbx_seq_one_letter_code
_entity_poly.pdbx_strand_id
1 'polypeptide(L)'
;MFCLRCQWKSCATAGEKLISIITAMDYDKTEIAATYDQSRALAPETVRLWQDMLSVHIDRTRISLVLDLGCGTGRFSELLAAHFGVQVIGIDPSQKMVDQARRKPATGNVVYRQGSAEALALPDGCADLVFMSMVYHHLIDPSAVARECHRVLREGGYVCIRNGTRESDFPHRHFFPALRALIDSDLPSRREIEAVFSAGGFATVVHQVVTQITAPDWPSFVAKSALRADSFLARLSEEDFRQGMAALRNPGDSIDQSAAVSEEIDWFVLLRQE
;
A
#
# COMPACT_ATOMS: atom_id res chain seq x y z
N MET A 1 -8.03 -27.76 61.45
CA MET A 1 -7.64 -29.18 61.31
C MET A 1 -8.12 -29.65 59.94
N PHE A 2 -7.19 -30.14 59.14
CA PHE A 2 -7.31 -30.71 57.82
C PHE A 2 -7.48 -29.78 56.60
N CYS A 3 -6.41 -29.59 56.00
CA CYS A 3 -5.95 -29.34 54.64
C CYS A 3 -6.60 -30.26 53.58
N LEU A 4 -7.02 -29.70 52.46
CA LEU A 4 -7.07 -30.43 51.18
C LEU A 4 -6.63 -29.52 50.05
N ARG A 5 -5.41 -29.75 49.61
CA ARG A 5 -4.85 -29.29 48.34
C ARG A 5 -5.60 -29.97 47.19
N CYS A 6 -6.20 -29.24 46.29
CA CYS A 6 -6.50 -29.76 44.96
C CYS A 6 -5.52 -29.20 43.94
N GLN A 7 -4.67 -30.10 43.46
CA GLN A 7 -3.78 -29.93 42.34
C GLN A 7 -4.62 -29.78 41.05
N TRP A 8 -4.47 -28.67 40.36
CA TRP A 8 -4.88 -28.58 38.95
C TRP A 8 -3.69 -29.03 38.08
N LYS A 9 -3.80 -30.25 37.57
CA LYS A 9 -2.92 -30.74 36.50
C LYS A 9 -3.27 -30.00 35.23
N SER A 10 -2.22 -29.45 34.61
CA SER A 10 -2.21 -28.90 33.27
C SER A 10 -2.76 -29.90 32.25
N CYS A 11 -3.73 -29.46 31.46
CA CYS A 11 -4.03 -30.07 30.18
C CYS A 11 -3.65 -29.01 29.13
N ALA A 12 -2.40 -29.04 28.72
CA ALA A 12 -1.95 -28.31 27.55
C ALA A 12 -2.40 -29.10 26.32
N THR A 13 -3.45 -28.63 25.67
CA THR A 13 -3.78 -29.08 24.32
C THR A 13 -3.16 -28.15 23.31
N ALA A 14 -2.33 -28.75 22.47
CA ALA A 14 -1.64 -28.16 21.34
C ALA A 14 -2.60 -27.39 20.44
N GLY A 15 -2.30 -26.14 20.15
CA GLY A 15 -3.07 -25.31 19.23
C GLY A 15 -2.70 -23.83 19.25
N GLU A 16 -1.59 -23.43 19.86
CA GLU A 16 -1.02 -22.11 19.57
C GLU A 16 -0.39 -22.15 18.17
N LYS A 17 -1.23 -21.83 17.15
CA LYS A 17 -0.69 -21.29 15.91
C LYS A 17 0.15 -20.08 16.33
N LEU A 18 1.46 -20.16 16.14
CA LEU A 18 2.31 -18.99 16.07
C LEU A 18 1.67 -18.10 14.98
N ILE A 19 0.95 -17.08 15.43
CA ILE A 19 0.65 -15.93 14.60
C ILE A 19 2.02 -15.30 14.37
N SER A 20 2.58 -15.58 13.19
CA SER A 20 3.73 -14.83 12.70
C SER A 20 3.28 -13.37 12.76
N ILE A 21 3.81 -12.62 13.72
CA ILE A 21 3.63 -11.18 13.78
C ILE A 21 4.25 -10.69 12.48
N ILE A 22 3.40 -10.38 11.50
CA ILE A 22 3.81 -9.68 10.29
C ILE A 22 4.39 -8.37 10.80
N THR A 23 5.71 -8.28 10.83
CA THR A 23 6.40 -7.07 11.24
C THR A 23 6.23 -6.12 10.07
N ALA A 24 5.20 -5.27 10.12
CA ALA A 24 5.07 -4.13 9.22
C ALA A 24 6.43 -3.41 9.18
N MET A 25 6.89 -3.07 7.98
CA MET A 25 8.19 -2.44 7.80
C MET A 25 8.21 -1.10 8.56
N ASP A 26 9.05 -0.99 9.57
CA ASP A 26 9.22 0.23 10.35
C ASP A 26 10.15 1.18 9.58
N TYR A 27 9.56 2.06 8.79
CA TYR A 27 10.31 3.04 7.97
C TYR A 27 11.13 4.01 8.81
N ASP A 28 10.80 4.22 10.09
CA ASP A 28 11.59 5.08 11.00
C ASP A 28 12.91 4.44 11.39
N LYS A 29 13.05 3.10 11.26
CA LYS A 29 14.29 2.36 11.52
C LYS A 29 15.14 2.14 10.26
N THR A 30 14.71 2.62 9.09
CA THR A 30 15.40 2.43 7.82
C THR A 30 15.85 3.77 7.23
N GLU A 31 16.80 3.72 6.29
CA GLU A 31 17.20 4.89 5.49
C GLU A 31 16.40 5.00 4.17
N ILE A 32 15.39 4.13 3.99
CA ILE A 32 14.57 4.07 2.76
C ILE A 32 13.87 5.39 2.49
N ALA A 33 13.42 6.11 3.53
CA ALA A 33 12.76 7.40 3.38
C ALA A 33 13.57 8.41 2.56
N ALA A 34 14.90 8.40 2.67
CA ALA A 34 15.78 9.33 1.96
C ALA A 34 15.87 9.04 0.44
N THR A 35 15.76 7.77 0.04
CA THR A 35 15.87 7.33 -1.36
C THR A 35 14.53 6.94 -1.97
N TYR A 36 13.45 6.99 -1.17
CA TYR A 36 12.13 6.50 -1.56
C TYR A 36 11.60 7.16 -2.83
N ASP A 37 11.67 8.48 -2.91
CA ASP A 37 11.18 9.23 -4.07
C ASP A 37 11.95 8.91 -5.34
N GLN A 38 13.27 8.75 -5.25
CA GLN A 38 14.10 8.39 -6.40
C GLN A 38 13.76 6.99 -6.92
N SER A 39 13.57 6.03 -6.01
CA SER A 39 13.28 4.64 -6.36
C SER A 39 11.82 4.42 -6.79
N ARG A 40 10.90 5.26 -6.35
CA ARG A 40 9.46 5.14 -6.54
C ARG A 40 8.85 6.29 -7.36
N ALA A 41 9.68 7.11 -8.03
CA ALA A 41 9.18 8.15 -8.92
C ALA A 41 8.20 7.56 -9.95
N LEU A 42 7.07 8.25 -10.13
CA LEU A 42 6.09 7.89 -11.15
C LEU A 42 6.47 8.60 -12.45
N ALA A 43 6.50 7.85 -13.54
CA ALA A 43 6.63 8.43 -14.86
C ALA A 43 5.39 9.29 -15.20
N PRO A 44 5.52 10.35 -16.02
CA PRO A 44 4.39 11.21 -16.36
C PRO A 44 3.17 10.46 -16.92
N GLU A 45 3.40 9.42 -17.71
CA GLU A 45 2.36 8.55 -18.24
C GLU A 45 1.65 7.75 -17.15
N THR A 46 2.37 7.30 -16.13
CA THR A 46 1.79 6.61 -14.97
C THR A 46 0.97 7.59 -14.12
N VAL A 47 1.42 8.83 -13.97
CA VAL A 47 0.64 9.89 -13.30
C VAL A 47 -0.69 10.11 -14.04
N ARG A 48 -0.65 10.28 -15.37
CA ARG A 48 -1.85 10.44 -16.20
C ARG A 48 -2.79 9.24 -16.09
N LEU A 49 -2.25 8.02 -16.17
CA LEU A 49 -3.04 6.80 -16.00
C LEU A 49 -3.87 6.83 -14.70
N TRP A 50 -3.25 7.17 -13.56
CA TRP A 50 -3.96 7.20 -12.28
C TRP A 50 -4.94 8.40 -12.16
N GLN A 51 -4.65 9.52 -12.80
CA GLN A 51 -5.61 10.62 -12.92
C GLN A 51 -6.85 10.23 -13.75
N ASP A 52 -6.65 9.50 -14.85
CA ASP A 52 -7.72 8.98 -15.69
C ASP A 52 -8.57 7.94 -14.93
N MET A 53 -7.94 7.03 -14.19
CA MET A 53 -8.62 6.05 -13.33
C MET A 53 -9.50 6.72 -12.28
N LEU A 54 -9.00 7.78 -11.63
CA LEU A 54 -9.79 8.59 -10.71
C LEU A 54 -10.95 9.29 -11.41
N SER A 55 -10.71 9.90 -12.58
CA SER A 55 -11.72 10.65 -13.35
C SER A 55 -12.89 9.77 -13.82
N VAL A 56 -12.60 8.52 -14.21
CA VAL A 56 -13.62 7.59 -14.71
C VAL A 56 -14.55 7.10 -13.60
N HIS A 57 -14.03 6.94 -12.39
CA HIS A 57 -14.76 6.24 -11.33
C HIS A 57 -15.25 7.15 -10.20
N ILE A 58 -14.71 8.36 -10.07
CA ILE A 58 -15.03 9.27 -8.97
C ILE A 58 -15.64 10.57 -9.52
N ASP A 59 -16.86 10.86 -9.11
CA ASP A 59 -17.50 12.14 -9.45
C ASP A 59 -16.79 13.28 -8.69
N ARG A 60 -15.94 13.99 -9.43
CA ARG A 60 -15.13 15.09 -8.91
C ARG A 60 -15.95 16.18 -8.24
N THR A 61 -17.21 16.42 -8.69
CA THR A 61 -18.07 17.47 -8.14
C THR A 61 -18.54 17.19 -6.72
N ARG A 62 -18.42 15.93 -6.28
CA ARG A 62 -18.80 15.48 -4.93
C ARG A 62 -17.63 15.47 -3.94
N ILE A 63 -16.40 15.75 -4.40
CA ILE A 63 -15.21 15.70 -3.56
C ILE A 63 -14.87 17.12 -3.08
N SER A 64 -14.75 17.30 -1.77
CA SER A 64 -14.31 18.53 -1.11
C SER A 64 -13.13 18.29 -0.15
N LEU A 65 -12.99 17.07 0.39
CA LEU A 65 -11.87 16.66 1.23
C LEU A 65 -11.44 15.24 0.91
N VAL A 66 -10.15 15.05 0.66
CA VAL A 66 -9.51 13.74 0.44
C VAL A 66 -8.60 13.39 1.60
N LEU A 67 -8.65 12.15 2.06
CA LEU A 67 -7.68 11.57 2.98
C LEU A 67 -6.77 10.61 2.20
N ASP A 68 -5.45 10.80 2.28
CA ASP A 68 -4.43 9.90 1.72
C ASP A 68 -3.80 9.13 2.89
N LEU A 69 -4.26 7.89 3.13
CA LEU A 69 -3.83 7.04 4.23
C LEU A 69 -2.59 6.24 3.81
N GLY A 70 -1.53 6.30 4.64
CA GLY A 70 -0.22 5.79 4.30
C GLY A 70 0.42 6.62 3.20
N CYS A 71 0.31 7.95 3.31
CA CYS A 71 0.74 8.90 2.28
C CYS A 71 2.25 8.84 1.98
N GLY A 72 3.05 8.24 2.88
CA GLY A 72 4.50 8.18 2.77
C GLY A 72 5.10 9.57 2.59
N THR A 73 5.89 9.74 1.56
CA THR A 73 6.51 11.03 1.20
C THR A 73 5.57 11.98 0.44
N GLY A 74 4.25 11.73 0.43
CA GLY A 74 3.23 12.62 -0.15
C GLY A 74 3.10 12.57 -1.67
N ARG A 75 3.61 11.53 -2.30
CA ARG A 75 3.66 11.41 -3.76
C ARG A 75 2.28 11.43 -4.42
N PHE A 76 1.30 10.72 -3.85
CA PHE A 76 -0.08 10.73 -4.32
C PHE A 76 -0.88 11.89 -3.73
N SER A 77 -0.55 12.37 -2.53
CA SER A 77 -1.26 13.52 -1.92
C SER A 77 -1.26 14.75 -2.83
N GLU A 78 -0.10 15.09 -3.43
CA GLU A 78 0.02 16.22 -4.36
C GLU A 78 -0.74 15.97 -5.67
N LEU A 79 -0.69 14.73 -6.19
CA LEU A 79 -1.47 14.32 -7.36
C LEU A 79 -2.97 14.48 -7.11
N LEU A 80 -3.46 14.01 -5.98
CA LEU A 80 -4.87 14.09 -5.58
C LEU A 80 -5.32 15.55 -5.42
N ALA A 81 -4.51 16.39 -4.75
CA ALA A 81 -4.80 17.79 -4.57
C ALA A 81 -4.89 18.55 -5.91
N ALA A 82 -3.96 18.29 -6.82
CA ALA A 82 -3.96 18.88 -8.17
C ALA A 82 -5.13 18.35 -9.01
N HIS A 83 -5.43 17.04 -8.91
CA HIS A 83 -6.49 16.40 -9.68
C HIS A 83 -7.89 16.90 -9.28
N PHE A 84 -8.20 16.89 -7.98
CA PHE A 84 -9.52 17.29 -7.49
C PHE A 84 -9.65 18.81 -7.28
N GLY A 85 -8.55 19.52 -7.05
CA GLY A 85 -8.56 20.96 -6.73
C GLY A 85 -9.04 21.25 -5.31
N VAL A 86 -8.89 20.30 -4.38
CA VAL A 86 -9.41 20.35 -3.01
C VAL A 86 -8.31 20.15 -1.97
N GLN A 87 -8.65 20.28 -0.69
CA GLN A 87 -7.75 19.94 0.39
C GLN A 87 -7.51 18.42 0.44
N VAL A 88 -6.25 18.03 0.67
CA VAL A 88 -5.85 16.66 0.97
C VAL A 88 -5.18 16.61 2.34
N ILE A 89 -5.56 15.64 3.16
CA ILE A 89 -4.88 15.34 4.42
C ILE A 89 -4.14 14.01 4.22
N GLY A 90 -2.81 14.09 4.12
CA GLY A 90 -1.94 12.92 4.09
C GLY A 90 -1.63 12.46 5.51
N ILE A 91 -1.85 11.17 5.80
CA ILE A 91 -1.63 10.55 7.11
C ILE A 91 -0.69 9.36 6.93
N ASP A 92 0.39 9.32 7.71
CA ASP A 92 1.35 8.21 7.71
C ASP A 92 1.87 7.94 9.13
N PRO A 93 2.04 6.68 9.55
CA PRO A 93 2.56 6.37 10.88
C PRO A 93 4.04 6.74 11.05
N SER A 94 4.83 6.78 9.97
CA SER A 94 6.25 7.11 10.01
C SER A 94 6.48 8.62 10.04
N GLN A 95 7.10 9.10 11.13
CA GLN A 95 7.48 10.51 11.24
C GLN A 95 8.52 10.89 10.18
N LYS A 96 9.48 10.00 9.86
CA LYS A 96 10.47 10.25 8.80
C LYS A 96 9.81 10.48 7.43
N MET A 97 8.79 9.68 7.10
CA MET A 97 8.03 9.83 5.85
C MET A 97 7.28 11.16 5.81
N VAL A 98 6.58 11.51 6.87
CA VAL A 98 5.85 12.78 7.00
C VAL A 98 6.79 13.98 6.91
N ASP A 99 7.98 13.91 7.53
CA ASP A 99 8.97 14.98 7.47
C ASP A 99 9.52 15.15 6.05
N GLN A 100 9.72 14.07 5.30
CA GLN A 100 10.09 14.14 3.89
C GLN A 100 8.98 14.75 3.04
N ALA A 101 7.72 14.37 3.28
CA ALA A 101 6.58 14.95 2.58
C ALA A 101 6.52 16.49 2.80
N ARG A 102 6.68 16.95 4.04
CA ARG A 102 6.66 18.38 4.41
C ARG A 102 7.81 19.21 3.83
N ARG A 103 8.94 18.58 3.48
CA ARG A 103 10.10 19.28 2.88
C ARG A 103 9.92 19.59 1.40
N LYS A 104 8.98 18.92 0.74
CA LYS A 104 8.70 19.16 -0.67
C LYS A 104 8.00 20.50 -0.85
N PRO A 105 8.26 21.21 -1.97
CA PRO A 105 7.48 22.39 -2.32
C PRO A 105 6.00 22.01 -2.39
N ALA A 106 5.16 22.66 -1.61
CA ALA A 106 3.73 22.47 -1.69
C ALA A 106 3.22 23.01 -3.03
N THR A 107 2.64 22.16 -3.85
CA THR A 107 2.04 22.51 -5.14
C THR A 107 0.51 22.57 -5.05
N GLY A 108 -0.04 22.06 -3.96
CA GLY A 108 -1.46 21.98 -3.73
C GLY A 108 -1.85 22.29 -2.28
N ASN A 109 -3.12 22.14 -1.97
CA ASN A 109 -3.66 22.30 -0.63
C ASN A 109 -3.53 20.99 0.16
N VAL A 110 -2.28 20.63 0.54
CA VAL A 110 -1.98 19.38 1.24
C VAL A 110 -1.50 19.67 2.66
N VAL A 111 -2.03 18.90 3.62
CA VAL A 111 -1.57 18.92 5.02
C VAL A 111 -1.13 17.51 5.41
N TYR A 112 0.10 17.36 5.88
CA TYR A 112 0.64 16.07 6.32
C TYR A 112 0.61 15.93 7.84
N ARG A 113 0.13 14.77 8.33
CA ARG A 113 0.03 14.44 9.76
C ARG A 113 0.61 13.07 10.03
N GLN A 114 1.30 12.92 11.15
CA GLN A 114 1.62 11.59 11.68
C GLN A 114 0.36 11.01 12.31
N GLY A 115 0.07 9.73 12.01
CA GLY A 115 -1.09 9.02 12.57
C GLY A 115 -1.24 7.63 12.00
N SER A 116 -2.05 6.81 12.67
CA SER A 116 -2.41 5.46 12.23
C SER A 116 -3.74 5.49 11.48
N ALA A 117 -3.85 4.66 10.43
CA ALA A 117 -5.10 4.45 9.70
C ALA A 117 -6.15 3.69 10.52
N GLU A 118 -5.73 2.94 11.55
CA GLU A 118 -6.60 2.21 12.47
C GLU A 118 -7.32 3.10 13.51
N ALA A 119 -6.83 4.36 13.70
CA ALA A 119 -7.37 5.31 14.67
C ALA A 119 -7.15 6.74 14.21
N LEU A 120 -8.03 7.23 13.35
CA LEU A 120 -7.93 8.55 12.75
C LEU A 120 -8.40 9.65 13.71
N ALA A 121 -7.52 10.60 14.03
CA ALA A 121 -7.86 11.78 14.83
C ALA A 121 -8.63 12.82 13.98
N LEU A 122 -9.75 12.39 13.40
CA LEU A 122 -10.61 13.18 12.52
C LEU A 122 -12.08 13.01 12.93
N PRO A 123 -12.94 14.03 12.71
CA PRO A 123 -14.38 13.94 12.98
C PRO A 123 -15.07 12.89 12.09
N ASP A 124 -16.22 12.41 12.55
CA ASP A 124 -17.12 11.58 11.75
C ASP A 124 -17.64 12.35 10.54
N GLY A 125 -17.78 11.68 9.41
CA GLY A 125 -18.37 12.24 8.20
C GLY A 125 -17.67 13.50 7.68
N CYS A 126 -16.35 13.63 7.88
CA CYS A 126 -15.63 14.84 7.46
C CYS A 126 -15.07 14.76 6.03
N ALA A 127 -14.88 13.57 5.48
CA ALA A 127 -14.23 13.37 4.18
C ALA A 127 -15.17 12.76 3.13
N ASP A 128 -14.83 12.94 1.86
CA ASP A 128 -15.58 12.42 0.72
C ASP A 128 -14.85 11.25 0.05
N LEU A 129 -13.53 11.23 0.14
CA LEU A 129 -12.68 10.21 -0.45
C LEU A 129 -11.53 9.83 0.51
N VAL A 130 -11.37 8.54 0.73
CA VAL A 130 -10.16 7.93 1.30
C VAL A 130 -9.38 7.27 0.17
N PHE A 131 -8.11 7.57 0.06
CA PHE A 131 -7.19 6.96 -0.89
C PHE A 131 -6.09 6.19 -0.16
N MET A 132 -5.78 4.99 -0.62
CA MET A 132 -4.69 4.15 -0.11
C MET A 132 -3.88 3.62 -1.29
N SER A 133 -2.58 3.89 -1.31
CA SER A 133 -1.70 3.44 -2.39
C SER A 133 -0.52 2.64 -1.87
N MET A 134 -0.50 1.34 -2.15
CA MET A 134 0.54 0.39 -1.71
C MET A 134 0.71 0.37 -0.19
N VAL A 135 -0.40 0.40 0.54
CA VAL A 135 -0.48 0.52 2.00
C VAL A 135 -1.14 -0.69 2.63
N TYR A 136 -2.11 -1.30 1.96
CA TYR A 136 -2.98 -2.33 2.55
C TYR A 136 -2.20 -3.47 3.22
N HIS A 137 -1.11 -3.90 2.60
CA HIS A 137 -0.24 -4.96 3.13
C HIS A 137 0.64 -4.53 4.33
N HIS A 138 0.57 -3.26 4.72
CA HIS A 138 1.22 -2.74 5.92
C HIS A 138 0.24 -2.53 7.09
N LEU A 139 -1.07 -2.69 6.87
CA LEU A 139 -2.08 -2.51 7.90
C LEU A 139 -2.00 -3.63 8.93
N ILE A 140 -2.01 -3.27 10.21
CA ILE A 140 -1.97 -4.22 11.32
C ILE A 140 -3.36 -4.84 11.52
N ASP A 141 -4.41 -4.01 11.50
CA ASP A 141 -5.81 -4.42 11.57
C ASP A 141 -6.62 -3.79 10.42
N PRO A 142 -6.66 -4.44 9.24
CA PRO A 142 -7.45 -3.95 8.11
C PRO A 142 -8.94 -3.75 8.42
N SER A 143 -9.49 -4.52 9.36
CA SER A 143 -10.89 -4.37 9.78
C SER A 143 -11.11 -3.09 10.61
N ALA A 144 -10.15 -2.71 11.45
CA ALA A 144 -10.19 -1.42 12.14
C ALA A 144 -10.09 -0.26 11.14
N VAL A 145 -9.22 -0.38 10.12
CA VAL A 145 -9.10 0.63 9.05
C VAL A 145 -10.41 0.76 8.28
N ALA A 146 -11.07 -0.33 7.91
CA ALA A 146 -12.36 -0.27 7.22
C ALA A 146 -13.43 0.44 8.08
N ARG A 147 -13.49 0.16 9.40
CA ARG A 147 -14.40 0.88 10.33
C ARG A 147 -14.07 2.37 10.43
N GLU A 148 -12.78 2.74 10.53
CA GLU A 148 -12.36 4.14 10.56
C GLU A 148 -12.67 4.87 9.25
N CYS A 149 -12.43 4.23 8.11
CA CYS A 149 -12.83 4.76 6.81
C CYS A 149 -14.34 5.00 6.75
N HIS A 150 -15.15 4.04 7.24
CA HIS A 150 -16.61 4.21 7.29
C HIS A 150 -17.01 5.37 8.20
N ARG A 151 -16.38 5.53 9.36
CA ARG A 151 -16.66 6.60 10.31
C ARG A 151 -16.35 7.99 9.73
N VAL A 152 -15.17 8.17 9.12
CA VAL A 152 -14.71 9.48 8.65
C VAL A 152 -15.30 9.92 7.32
N LEU A 153 -15.73 8.97 6.49
CA LEU A 153 -16.37 9.30 5.21
C LEU A 153 -17.83 9.78 5.44
N ARG A 154 -18.29 10.69 4.60
CA ARG A 154 -19.71 11.00 4.46
C ARG A 154 -20.45 9.86 3.78
N GLU A 155 -21.76 9.82 3.94
CA GLU A 155 -22.62 8.88 3.18
C GLU A 155 -22.39 9.02 1.69
N GLY A 156 -22.23 7.87 1.00
CA GLY A 156 -21.88 7.83 -0.40
C GLY A 156 -20.45 8.29 -0.70
N GLY A 157 -19.58 8.40 0.31
CA GLY A 157 -18.14 8.62 0.15
C GLY A 157 -17.43 7.37 -0.36
N TYR A 158 -16.23 7.54 -0.87
CA TYR A 158 -15.47 6.49 -1.54
C TYR A 158 -14.22 6.10 -0.77
N VAL A 159 -13.86 4.81 -0.83
CA VAL A 159 -12.50 4.35 -0.57
C VAL A 159 -11.91 3.86 -1.89
N CYS A 160 -10.77 4.40 -2.27
CA CYS A 160 -9.99 3.95 -3.41
C CYS A 160 -8.72 3.25 -2.93
N ILE A 161 -8.54 1.99 -3.32
CA ILE A 161 -7.36 1.20 -2.97
C ILE A 161 -6.59 0.86 -4.24
N ARG A 162 -5.34 1.28 -4.28
CA ARG A 162 -4.35 0.95 -5.28
C ARG A 162 -3.29 0.08 -4.61
N ASN A 163 -3.31 -1.22 -4.83
CA ASN A 163 -2.41 -2.16 -4.14
C ASN A 163 -2.04 -3.35 -5.02
N GLY A 164 -0.88 -3.92 -4.79
CA GLY A 164 -0.57 -5.25 -5.31
C GLY A 164 -1.28 -6.31 -4.48
N THR A 165 -1.70 -7.40 -5.12
CA THR A 165 -2.29 -8.57 -4.47
C THR A 165 -1.46 -9.81 -4.74
N ARG A 166 -1.79 -10.93 -4.10
CA ARG A 166 -1.14 -12.23 -4.39
C ARG A 166 -1.31 -12.66 -5.85
N GLU A 167 -2.39 -12.19 -6.49
CA GLU A 167 -2.72 -12.50 -7.87
C GLU A 167 -2.06 -11.56 -8.89
N SER A 168 -1.53 -10.39 -8.45
CA SER A 168 -0.89 -9.43 -9.34
C SER A 168 0.44 -9.98 -9.89
N ASP A 169 0.74 -9.65 -11.14
CA ASP A 169 2.04 -9.98 -11.72
C ASP A 169 3.04 -8.84 -11.50
N PHE A 170 4.16 -9.22 -10.87
CA PHE A 170 5.29 -8.34 -10.61
C PHE A 170 6.53 -8.87 -11.30
N PRO A 171 7.26 -8.07 -12.08
CA PRO A 171 8.46 -8.52 -12.78
C PRO A 171 9.49 -9.19 -11.88
N HIS A 172 9.68 -8.68 -10.65
CA HIS A 172 10.61 -9.26 -9.68
C HIS A 172 10.29 -10.72 -9.32
N ARG A 173 9.01 -11.13 -9.35
CA ARG A 173 8.56 -12.48 -8.99
C ARG A 173 9.25 -13.56 -9.83
N HIS A 174 9.60 -13.24 -11.06
CA HIS A 174 10.21 -14.18 -12.01
C HIS A 174 11.73 -14.34 -11.79
N PHE A 175 12.37 -13.39 -11.12
CA PHE A 175 13.83 -13.34 -10.95
C PHE A 175 14.28 -13.57 -9.52
N PHE A 176 13.39 -13.41 -8.54
CA PHE A 176 13.68 -13.61 -7.13
C PHE A 176 12.78 -14.70 -6.54
N PRO A 177 13.20 -15.98 -6.61
CA PRO A 177 12.39 -17.12 -6.12
C PRO A 177 11.94 -16.95 -4.65
N ALA A 178 12.82 -16.36 -3.81
CA ALA A 178 12.52 -16.12 -2.40
C ALA A 178 11.37 -15.10 -2.17
N LEU A 179 11.07 -14.24 -3.15
CA LEU A 179 9.92 -13.31 -3.05
C LEU A 179 8.58 -14.04 -3.02
N ARG A 180 8.47 -15.22 -3.62
CA ARG A 180 7.20 -15.94 -3.70
C ARG A 180 6.60 -16.17 -2.32
N ALA A 181 7.41 -16.68 -1.38
CA ALA A 181 6.96 -16.93 -0.02
C ALA A 181 6.54 -15.64 0.70
N LEU A 182 7.27 -14.53 0.49
CA LEU A 182 6.96 -13.24 1.07
C LEU A 182 5.66 -12.66 0.49
N ILE A 183 5.47 -12.75 -0.82
CA ILE A 183 4.24 -12.30 -1.49
C ILE A 183 3.04 -13.10 -0.98
N ASP A 184 3.16 -14.41 -0.93
CA ASP A 184 2.08 -15.30 -0.49
C ASP A 184 1.71 -15.10 0.99
N SER A 185 2.67 -14.69 1.84
CA SER A 185 2.40 -14.42 3.26
C SER A 185 1.85 -13.02 3.52
N ASP A 186 2.33 -12.02 2.80
CA ASP A 186 2.16 -10.61 3.19
C ASP A 186 1.16 -9.85 2.33
N LEU A 187 1.04 -10.20 1.03
CA LEU A 187 0.03 -9.55 0.21
C LEU A 187 -1.36 -10.15 0.46
N PRO A 188 -2.38 -9.31 0.53
CA PRO A 188 -3.77 -9.78 0.54
C PRO A 188 -4.12 -10.41 -0.80
N SER A 189 -5.11 -11.30 -0.82
CA SER A 189 -5.84 -11.60 -2.04
C SER A 189 -6.87 -10.51 -2.35
N ARG A 190 -7.30 -10.44 -3.59
CA ARG A 190 -8.42 -9.57 -4.02
C ARG A 190 -9.65 -9.78 -3.15
N ARG A 191 -9.99 -11.05 -2.92
CA ARG A 191 -11.15 -11.43 -2.12
C ARG A 191 -11.04 -11.02 -0.65
N GLU A 192 -9.86 -11.04 -0.06
CA GLU A 192 -9.65 -10.59 1.33
C GLU A 192 -9.88 -9.09 1.46
N ILE A 193 -9.41 -8.28 0.52
CA ILE A 193 -9.67 -6.82 0.51
C ILE A 193 -11.19 -6.57 0.43
N GLU A 194 -11.87 -7.18 -0.53
CA GLU A 194 -13.32 -7.01 -0.71
C GLU A 194 -14.11 -7.47 0.52
N ALA A 195 -13.76 -8.62 1.10
CA ALA A 195 -14.45 -9.16 2.27
C ALA A 195 -14.31 -8.25 3.50
N VAL A 196 -13.11 -7.72 3.75
CA VAL A 196 -12.85 -6.80 4.88
C VAL A 196 -13.67 -5.53 4.74
N PHE A 197 -13.65 -4.90 3.57
CA PHE A 197 -14.40 -3.66 3.36
C PHE A 197 -15.91 -3.90 3.29
N SER A 198 -16.36 -5.01 2.72
CA SER A 198 -17.79 -5.40 2.75
C SER A 198 -18.28 -5.56 4.19
N ALA A 199 -17.52 -6.23 5.05
CA ALA A 199 -17.83 -6.33 6.47
C ALA A 199 -17.77 -4.97 7.20
N GLY A 200 -17.01 -4.01 6.68
CA GLY A 200 -16.91 -2.64 7.16
C GLY A 200 -17.98 -1.68 6.64
N GLY A 201 -19.01 -2.16 5.91
CA GLY A 201 -20.12 -1.34 5.41
C GLY A 201 -19.85 -0.69 4.04
N PHE A 202 -19.02 -1.30 3.21
CA PHE A 202 -18.74 -0.83 1.85
C PHE A 202 -19.23 -1.81 0.79
N ALA A 203 -19.68 -1.29 -0.35
CA ALA A 203 -19.90 -2.08 -1.56
C ALA A 203 -18.76 -1.86 -2.55
N THR A 204 -18.20 -2.94 -3.10
CA THR A 204 -17.25 -2.84 -4.22
C THR A 204 -18.00 -2.43 -5.48
N VAL A 205 -17.73 -1.22 -5.99
CA VAL A 205 -18.33 -0.71 -7.24
C VAL A 205 -17.42 -0.92 -8.44
N VAL A 206 -16.10 -0.98 -8.21
CA VAL A 206 -15.11 -1.29 -9.23
C VAL A 206 -14.02 -2.17 -8.64
N HIS A 207 -13.63 -3.21 -9.35
CA HIS A 207 -12.34 -3.87 -9.23
C HIS A 207 -11.76 -4.05 -10.63
N GLN A 208 -10.53 -3.59 -10.83
CA GLN A 208 -9.83 -3.65 -12.10
C GLN A 208 -8.34 -3.89 -11.89
N VAL A 209 -7.74 -4.74 -12.73
CA VAL A 209 -6.28 -4.88 -12.82
C VAL A 209 -5.77 -3.84 -13.80
N VAL A 210 -4.87 -3.00 -13.33
CA VAL A 210 -4.28 -1.90 -14.10
C VAL A 210 -2.80 -2.18 -14.32
N THR A 211 -2.39 -2.25 -15.58
CA THR A 211 -0.98 -2.37 -15.93
C THR A 211 -0.35 -0.98 -15.97
N GLN A 212 0.71 -0.79 -15.18
CA GLN A 212 1.47 0.45 -15.16
C GLN A 212 2.94 0.23 -15.52
N ILE A 213 3.56 1.23 -16.16
CA ILE A 213 5.00 1.21 -16.43
C ILE A 213 5.75 1.48 -15.13
N THR A 214 6.68 0.59 -14.77
CA THR A 214 7.58 0.72 -13.64
C THR A 214 8.97 1.20 -14.02
N ALA A 215 9.41 0.92 -15.26
CA ALA A 215 10.65 1.45 -15.83
C ALA A 215 10.54 1.59 -17.35
N PRO A 216 11.24 2.56 -17.98
CA PRO A 216 11.15 2.79 -19.43
C PRO A 216 11.80 1.68 -20.26
N ASP A 217 12.74 0.95 -19.67
CA ASP A 217 13.48 -0.14 -20.28
C ASP A 217 14.02 -1.10 -19.21
N TRP A 218 14.57 -2.24 -19.64
CA TRP A 218 15.12 -3.23 -18.75
C TRP A 218 16.35 -2.77 -17.95
N PRO A 219 17.36 -2.09 -18.55
CA PRO A 219 18.49 -1.53 -17.80
C PRO A 219 18.06 -0.60 -16.68
N SER A 220 17.09 0.27 -16.91
CA SER A 220 16.51 1.16 -15.91
C SER A 220 15.81 0.40 -14.79
N PHE A 221 15.08 -0.68 -15.12
CA PHE A 221 14.46 -1.56 -14.13
C PHE A 221 15.50 -2.26 -13.24
N VAL A 222 16.59 -2.77 -13.83
CA VAL A 222 17.72 -3.37 -13.10
C VAL A 222 18.37 -2.35 -12.16
N ALA A 223 18.63 -1.13 -12.65
CA ALA A 223 19.22 -0.06 -11.86
C ALA A 223 18.32 0.33 -10.67
N LYS A 224 17.00 0.46 -10.91
CA LYS A 224 16.00 0.75 -9.89
C LYS A 224 15.93 -0.37 -8.83
N SER A 225 15.93 -1.63 -9.26
CA SER A 225 15.91 -2.79 -8.38
C SER A 225 17.15 -2.88 -7.49
N ALA A 226 18.30 -2.45 -8.00
CA ALA A 226 19.57 -2.43 -7.26
C ALA A 226 19.55 -1.45 -6.06
N LEU A 227 18.67 -0.45 -6.06
CA LEU A 227 18.50 0.45 -4.91
C LEU A 227 17.86 -0.25 -3.70
N ARG A 228 17.29 -1.44 -3.90
CA ARG A 228 16.65 -2.27 -2.85
C ARG A 228 15.65 -1.50 -1.98
N ALA A 229 14.99 -0.49 -2.55
CA ALA A 229 14.03 0.36 -1.85
C ALA A 229 12.57 -0.14 -1.93
N ASP A 230 12.35 -1.29 -2.53
CA ASP A 230 11.09 -2.04 -2.47
C ASP A 230 11.00 -2.78 -1.15
N SER A 231 9.82 -2.75 -0.48
CA SER A 231 9.62 -3.36 0.84
C SER A 231 9.86 -4.88 0.84
N PHE A 232 9.62 -5.56 -0.28
CA PHE A 232 9.89 -6.99 -0.43
C PHE A 232 11.36 -7.25 -0.70
N LEU A 233 11.98 -6.52 -1.64
CA LEU A 233 13.41 -6.67 -1.93
C LEU A 233 14.28 -6.33 -0.71
N ALA A 234 13.88 -5.35 0.10
CA ALA A 234 14.60 -4.93 1.30
C ALA A 234 14.67 -6.05 2.37
N ARG A 235 13.72 -6.97 2.36
CA ARG A 235 13.60 -8.08 3.33
C ARG A 235 14.29 -9.37 2.90
N LEU A 236 14.74 -9.46 1.65
CA LEU A 236 15.51 -10.61 1.19
C LEU A 236 16.85 -10.71 1.94
N SER A 237 17.35 -11.92 2.11
CA SER A 237 18.73 -12.12 2.53
C SER A 237 19.71 -11.53 1.50
N GLU A 238 20.94 -11.24 1.91
CA GLU A 238 21.97 -10.76 0.99
C GLU A 238 22.22 -11.76 -0.15
N GLU A 239 22.16 -13.05 0.15
CA GLU A 239 22.36 -14.11 -0.83
C GLU A 239 21.20 -14.17 -1.83
N ASP A 240 19.92 -14.19 -1.36
CA ASP A 240 18.75 -14.21 -2.23
C ASP A 240 18.68 -12.95 -3.11
N PHE A 241 19.01 -11.81 -2.53
CA PHE A 241 19.04 -10.55 -3.28
C PHE A 241 20.13 -10.56 -4.36
N ARG A 242 21.33 -11.03 -4.02
CA ARG A 242 22.46 -11.15 -4.97
C ARG A 242 22.12 -12.09 -6.12
N GLN A 243 21.50 -13.24 -5.84
CA GLN A 243 21.09 -14.22 -6.85
C GLN A 243 20.03 -13.65 -7.78
N GLY A 244 18.97 -13.02 -7.23
CA GLY A 244 17.93 -12.40 -8.03
C GLY A 244 18.46 -11.25 -8.90
N MET A 245 19.36 -10.41 -8.37
CA MET A 245 20.00 -9.36 -9.15
C MET A 245 20.92 -9.91 -10.26
N ALA A 246 21.58 -11.05 -10.05
CA ALA A 246 22.35 -11.71 -11.09
C ALA A 246 21.44 -12.22 -12.23
N ALA A 247 20.29 -12.79 -11.87
CA ALA A 247 19.27 -13.20 -12.86
C ALA A 247 18.67 -12.01 -13.61
N LEU A 248 18.36 -10.90 -12.92
CA LEU A 248 17.87 -9.67 -13.57
C LEU A 248 18.86 -9.07 -14.58
N ARG A 249 20.16 -9.14 -14.29
CA ARG A 249 21.21 -8.63 -15.20
C ARG A 249 21.41 -9.51 -16.44
N ASN A 250 20.98 -10.78 -16.36
CA ASN A 250 21.09 -11.75 -17.45
C ASN A 250 19.71 -12.40 -17.70
N PRO A 251 18.73 -11.63 -18.21
CA PRO A 251 17.32 -12.09 -18.24
C PRO A 251 17.05 -13.16 -19.32
N GLY A 252 18.04 -13.51 -20.14
CA GLY A 252 17.90 -14.39 -21.30
C GLY A 252 17.39 -13.67 -22.56
N ASP A 253 17.43 -14.38 -23.68
CA ASP A 253 17.12 -13.81 -25.00
C ASP A 253 15.63 -13.54 -25.24
N SER A 254 14.74 -14.02 -24.35
CA SER A 254 13.30 -13.84 -24.47
C SER A 254 12.81 -12.45 -24.03
N ILE A 255 13.65 -11.66 -23.38
CA ILE A 255 13.29 -10.32 -22.88
C ILE A 255 13.85 -9.26 -23.82
N ASP A 256 12.94 -8.49 -24.42
CA ASP A 256 13.33 -7.26 -25.13
C ASP A 256 13.76 -6.19 -24.12
N GLN A 257 15.06 -5.99 -24.04
CA GLN A 257 15.66 -5.05 -23.08
C GLN A 257 15.34 -3.58 -23.38
N SER A 258 14.88 -3.26 -24.59
CA SER A 258 14.45 -1.91 -24.99
C SER A 258 13.00 -1.61 -24.66
N ALA A 259 12.21 -2.64 -24.34
CA ALA A 259 10.80 -2.49 -24.03
C ALA A 259 10.59 -1.97 -22.60
N ALA A 260 9.53 -1.18 -22.41
CA ALA A 260 9.12 -0.74 -21.09
C ALA A 260 8.73 -1.93 -20.20
N VAL A 261 9.17 -1.89 -18.94
CA VAL A 261 8.82 -2.89 -17.93
C VAL A 261 7.58 -2.43 -17.18
N SER A 262 6.59 -3.30 -17.10
CA SER A 262 5.32 -3.01 -16.42
C SER A 262 5.05 -3.97 -15.26
N GLU A 263 4.14 -3.56 -14.38
CA GLU A 263 3.60 -4.35 -13.29
C GLU A 263 2.09 -4.22 -13.22
N GLU A 264 1.43 -5.21 -12.65
CA GLU A 264 -0.01 -5.18 -12.39
C GLU A 264 -0.30 -4.60 -11.01
N ILE A 265 -1.28 -3.71 -10.97
CA ILE A 265 -1.80 -3.11 -9.74
C ILE A 265 -3.31 -3.33 -9.71
N ASP A 266 -3.82 -3.84 -8.60
CA ASP A 266 -5.25 -3.93 -8.37
C ASP A 266 -5.80 -2.57 -7.92
N TRP A 267 -6.86 -2.15 -8.59
CA TRP A 267 -7.61 -0.94 -8.33
C TRP A 267 -9.01 -1.29 -7.85
N PHE A 268 -9.33 -0.86 -6.62
CA PHE A 268 -10.67 -1.01 -6.04
C PHE A 268 -11.28 0.36 -5.81
N VAL A 269 -12.54 0.51 -6.14
CA VAL A 269 -13.39 1.62 -5.72
C VAL A 269 -14.53 1.04 -4.90
N LEU A 270 -14.61 1.47 -3.66
CA LEU A 270 -15.53 0.98 -2.66
C LEU A 270 -16.42 2.15 -2.23
N LEU A 271 -17.73 1.97 -2.26
CA LEU A 271 -18.72 2.98 -1.90
C LEU A 271 -19.24 2.70 -0.50
N ARG A 272 -19.18 3.73 0.38
CA ARG A 272 -19.77 3.65 1.72
C ARG A 272 -21.28 3.47 1.60
N GLN A 273 -21.79 2.42 2.22
CA GLN A 273 -23.23 2.15 2.37
C GLN A 273 -23.80 2.90 3.58
N GLU A 274 -25.12 3.04 3.62
CA GLU A 274 -25.84 3.64 4.74
C GLU A 274 -25.59 2.92 6.09
#